data_88a111c18459f8aef72030ffeb82cf1e
#
_entry.id   88a111c18459f8aef72030ffeb82cf1e
#
_cell.length_a   1.000
_cell.length_b   1.000
_cell.length_c   1.000
_cell.angle_alpha   90.00
_cell.angle_beta   90.00
_cell.angle_gamma   90.00
#
_symmetry.space_group_name_H-M   'P 1'
#
loop_
_entity.id
_entity.type
_entity.pdbx_description
1 polymer ?
#
loop_
_entity_poly.entity_id
_entity_poly.type
_entity_poly.pdbx_seq_one_letter_code
_entity_poly.pdbx_strand_id
1 'polypeptide(L)'
;MSNPLQFLSNYGFVALAKEAIAGTAVPSTDYFELVSETLMRDPGTKPVAAMRGTRASNVTYIQGEGKLDGNIVVPFGPSIGLRALAAALGIDHVAGSTPSNATTLTANSAVGANSVALTAVTGFTVGGFIQLTSATTPAQTEVHKILSIAALVVTFATGETLASAFATADAAAVVVAPFTHTMTPKETGLPTLTIEKNLGGLTSLQWAGCMVSKAELKLSTTKEAEATYSIMGQKEAQVTPTTAAYTSETPYALANMSVSKAGAADVTPKSATLTIDNKGTGEYTFGGVNTPTMIYTGQRLITGTLAYLLQNMTDYNDALAATPRDLAFTLSQSASDSCKFDLPNVVWGKPSIPLKLGDLIRVTMPFTAYYLAGATTDITVTAVNGVWLGYC
;
A
#
# COMPACT_ATOMS: atom_id res chain seq x y z
N MET A 1 0.30 -28.47 -39.30
CA MET A 1 1.16 -27.98 -38.21
C MET A 1 0.33 -26.98 -37.46
N SER A 2 0.02 -27.24 -36.20
CA SER A 2 -0.64 -26.24 -35.34
C SER A 2 0.33 -25.06 -35.15
N ASN A 3 -0.15 -23.85 -35.34
CA ASN A 3 0.59 -22.64 -35.00
C ASN A 3 1.07 -22.76 -33.54
N PRO A 4 2.33 -22.47 -33.21
CA PRO A 4 2.75 -22.47 -31.82
C PRO A 4 1.87 -21.47 -31.04
N LEU A 5 1.38 -21.90 -29.88
CA LEU A 5 0.59 -21.06 -29.00
C LEU A 5 1.43 -19.81 -28.64
N GLN A 6 0.92 -18.64 -28.98
CA GLN A 6 1.53 -17.36 -28.64
C GLN A 6 0.73 -16.77 -27.49
N PHE A 7 1.43 -16.51 -26.38
CA PHE A 7 0.82 -15.88 -25.20
C PHE A 7 1.10 -14.37 -25.28
N LEU A 8 0.03 -13.58 -25.38
CA LEU A 8 0.12 -12.14 -25.37
C LEU A 8 0.10 -11.63 -23.91
N SER A 9 0.95 -10.67 -23.60
CA SER A 9 1.01 -10.05 -22.28
C SER A 9 -0.32 -9.41 -21.84
N ASN A 10 -1.16 -8.99 -22.80
CA ASN A 10 -2.49 -8.43 -22.53
C ASN A 10 -3.48 -9.41 -21.89
N TYR A 11 -3.20 -10.71 -21.92
CA TYR A 11 -3.98 -11.74 -21.21
C TYR A 11 -3.41 -12.06 -19.83
N GLY A 12 -2.28 -11.47 -19.48
CA GLY A 12 -1.70 -11.60 -18.15
C GLY A 12 -2.32 -10.61 -17.16
N PHE A 13 -2.20 -10.93 -15.89
CA PHE A 13 -2.57 -10.02 -14.80
C PHE A 13 -1.61 -10.17 -13.63
N VAL A 14 -1.62 -9.16 -12.75
CA VAL A 14 -1.07 -9.25 -11.40
C VAL A 14 -2.20 -9.03 -10.41
N ALA A 15 -2.27 -9.86 -9.40
CA ALA A 15 -3.25 -9.74 -8.33
C ALA A 15 -2.58 -9.86 -6.96
N LEU A 16 -3.17 -9.23 -5.96
CA LEU A 16 -2.69 -9.22 -4.58
C LEU A 16 -3.71 -9.84 -3.64
N ALA A 17 -3.21 -10.38 -2.53
CA ALA A 17 -4.03 -10.71 -1.38
C ALA A 17 -3.22 -10.52 -0.09
N LYS A 18 -3.87 -10.10 1.00
CA LYS A 18 -3.24 -10.03 2.32
C LYS A 18 -3.08 -11.43 2.89
N GLU A 19 -1.91 -11.73 3.45
CA GLU A 19 -1.66 -12.97 4.17
C GLU A 19 -2.08 -12.84 5.65
N ALA A 20 -2.75 -13.87 6.15
CA ALA A 20 -3.04 -13.98 7.58
C ALA A 20 -1.80 -14.45 8.37
N ILE A 21 -0.97 -15.30 7.74
CA ILE A 21 0.30 -15.81 8.28
C ILE A 21 1.37 -15.56 7.22
N ALA A 22 2.41 -14.86 7.60
CA ALA A 22 3.51 -14.51 6.68
C ALA A 22 4.09 -15.75 5.98
N GLY A 23 4.20 -15.67 4.65
CA GLY A 23 4.70 -16.75 3.82
C GLY A 23 3.76 -17.94 3.62
N THR A 24 2.49 -17.79 4.01
CA THR A 24 1.42 -18.75 3.69
C THR A 24 0.53 -18.16 2.62
N ALA A 25 0.64 -18.71 1.41
CA ALA A 25 -0.09 -18.22 0.24
C ALA A 25 -1.61 -18.29 0.45
N VAL A 26 -2.30 -17.24 0.00
CA VAL A 26 -3.76 -17.12 0.00
C VAL A 26 -4.27 -16.83 -1.41
N PRO A 27 -5.54 -17.16 -1.73
CA PRO A 27 -6.12 -16.82 -3.03
C PRO A 27 -6.13 -15.31 -3.25
N SER A 28 -5.91 -14.90 -4.51
CA SER A 28 -5.93 -13.50 -4.94
C SER A 28 -7.30 -12.86 -4.73
N THR A 29 -7.34 -11.64 -4.19
CA THR A 29 -8.57 -10.89 -3.92
C THR A 29 -8.65 -9.57 -4.68
N ASP A 30 -7.50 -8.94 -4.96
CA ASP A 30 -7.45 -7.66 -5.67
C ASP A 30 -6.79 -7.82 -7.01
N TYR A 31 -7.57 -7.57 -8.06
CA TYR A 31 -7.14 -7.56 -9.44
C TYR A 31 -7.19 -6.13 -9.95
N PHE A 32 -6.09 -5.60 -10.44
CA PHE A 32 -6.00 -4.22 -10.89
C PHE A 32 -5.37 -4.11 -12.27
N GLU A 33 -5.68 -3.02 -12.94
CA GLU A 33 -5.06 -2.67 -14.19
C GLU A 33 -3.57 -2.38 -13.97
N LEU A 34 -2.73 -2.93 -14.83
CA LEU A 34 -1.29 -2.88 -14.70
C LEU A 34 -0.68 -2.04 -15.81
N VAL A 35 0.18 -1.09 -15.47
CA VAL A 35 1.00 -0.39 -16.46
C VAL A 35 2.19 -1.25 -16.86
N SER A 36 2.92 -1.77 -15.88
CA SER A 36 4.05 -2.68 -16.10
C SER A 36 4.42 -3.43 -14.83
N GLU A 37 5.14 -4.54 -14.99
CA GLU A 37 5.72 -5.28 -13.88
C GLU A 37 7.09 -5.84 -14.26
N THR A 38 7.95 -6.08 -13.27
CA THR A 38 9.28 -6.68 -13.44
C THR A 38 9.54 -7.77 -12.41
N LEU A 39 8.47 -8.36 -11.85
CA LEU A 39 8.55 -9.40 -10.84
C LEU A 39 9.23 -10.65 -11.42
N MET A 40 10.36 -11.05 -10.82
CA MET A 40 11.13 -12.20 -11.29
C MET A 40 11.91 -12.85 -10.14
N ARG A 41 12.15 -14.15 -10.29
CA ARG A 41 13.07 -14.88 -9.44
C ARG A 41 14.47 -14.91 -10.07
N ASP A 42 15.46 -14.44 -9.35
CA ASP A 42 16.87 -14.68 -9.62
C ASP A 42 17.30 -15.98 -8.89
N PRO A 43 17.76 -17.02 -9.59
CA PRO A 43 18.18 -18.26 -8.95
C PRO A 43 19.51 -18.13 -8.16
N GLY A 44 20.19 -16.97 -8.21
CA GLY A 44 21.44 -16.75 -7.51
C GLY A 44 22.59 -17.65 -7.96
N THR A 45 22.59 -18.09 -9.22
CA THR A 45 23.66 -18.95 -9.74
C THR A 45 25.00 -18.20 -9.84
N LYS A 46 26.03 -18.72 -9.18
CA LYS A 46 27.38 -18.14 -9.17
C LYS A 46 28.36 -19.09 -9.87
N PRO A 47 29.16 -18.62 -10.86
CA PRO A 47 30.20 -19.42 -11.45
C PRO A 47 31.36 -19.60 -10.46
N VAL A 48 31.97 -20.77 -10.47
CA VAL A 48 33.17 -21.07 -9.71
C VAL A 48 34.36 -21.10 -10.67
N ALA A 49 35.26 -20.14 -10.50
CA ALA A 49 36.53 -20.09 -11.26
C ALA A 49 37.57 -21.00 -10.62
N ALA A 50 38.28 -21.78 -11.41
CA ALA A 50 39.40 -22.58 -10.94
C ALA A 50 40.45 -22.74 -12.04
N MET A 51 41.71 -22.80 -11.65
CA MET A 51 42.83 -23.10 -12.57
C MET A 51 42.88 -24.60 -12.85
N ARG A 52 42.65 -25.01 -14.10
CA ARG A 52 42.65 -26.41 -14.54
C ARG A 52 43.47 -26.67 -15.81
N GLY A 53 44.47 -25.83 -16.11
CA GLY A 53 45.28 -26.02 -17.32
C GLY A 53 44.53 -25.78 -18.64
N THR A 54 43.38 -25.07 -18.57
CA THR A 54 42.56 -24.67 -19.73
C THR A 54 42.32 -23.16 -19.69
N ARG A 55 42.01 -22.57 -20.85
CA ARG A 55 41.65 -21.17 -20.97
C ARG A 55 40.21 -20.87 -20.50
N ALA A 56 39.41 -21.91 -20.18
CA ALA A 56 38.08 -21.72 -19.64
C ALA A 56 38.15 -21.13 -18.22
N SER A 57 37.54 -19.98 -17.98
CA SER A 57 37.57 -19.30 -16.68
C SER A 57 36.60 -19.94 -15.66
N ASN A 58 35.46 -20.46 -16.13
CA ASN A 58 34.40 -21.03 -15.27
C ASN A 58 34.40 -22.55 -15.41
N VAL A 59 34.56 -23.24 -14.30
CA VAL A 59 34.70 -24.70 -14.27
C VAL A 59 33.42 -25.40 -13.85
N THR A 60 32.68 -24.77 -12.95
CA THR A 60 31.40 -25.26 -12.43
C THR A 60 30.58 -24.07 -11.94
N TYR A 61 29.39 -24.33 -11.43
CA TYR A 61 28.54 -23.33 -10.81
C TYR A 61 28.04 -23.84 -9.47
N ILE A 62 27.73 -22.92 -8.59
CA ILE A 62 27.02 -23.17 -7.32
C ILE A 62 25.75 -22.34 -7.29
N GLN A 63 24.77 -22.84 -6.57
CA GLN A 63 23.57 -22.08 -6.24
C GLN A 63 23.85 -21.30 -4.94
N GLY A 64 23.80 -19.98 -5.03
CA GLY A 64 23.94 -19.07 -3.89
C GLY A 64 22.60 -18.47 -3.49
N GLU A 65 22.66 -17.31 -2.87
CA GLU A 65 21.47 -16.54 -2.49
C GLU A 65 20.71 -16.12 -3.74
N GLY A 66 19.51 -16.61 -3.90
CA GLY A 66 18.56 -16.18 -4.92
C GLY A 66 17.68 -15.05 -4.39
N LYS A 67 17.09 -14.28 -5.29
CA LYS A 67 16.19 -13.18 -4.93
C LYS A 67 14.85 -13.40 -5.60
N LEU A 68 13.83 -12.88 -4.95
CA LEU A 68 12.47 -12.81 -5.48
C LEU A 68 12.05 -11.36 -5.32
N ASP A 69 12.26 -10.57 -6.35
CA ASP A 69 12.05 -9.13 -6.31
C ASP A 69 11.54 -8.57 -7.64
N GLY A 70 11.15 -7.32 -7.63
CA GLY A 70 10.72 -6.56 -8.79
C GLY A 70 9.77 -5.44 -8.43
N ASN A 71 9.29 -4.76 -9.45
CA ASN A 71 8.39 -3.62 -9.31
C ASN A 71 7.03 -3.94 -9.95
N ILE A 72 5.99 -3.38 -9.36
CA ILE A 72 4.64 -3.30 -9.93
C ILE A 72 4.32 -1.83 -10.13
N VAL A 73 3.94 -1.42 -11.34
CA VAL A 73 3.51 -0.06 -11.67
C VAL A 73 2.03 -0.10 -12.01
N VAL A 74 1.25 0.68 -11.29
CA VAL A 74 -0.21 0.74 -11.46
C VAL A 74 -0.66 2.19 -11.65
N PRO A 75 -1.73 2.45 -12.43
CA PRO A 75 -2.41 3.72 -12.37
C PRO A 75 -3.02 3.86 -10.97
N PHE A 76 -2.88 5.02 -10.34
CA PHE A 76 -3.33 5.21 -8.96
C PHE A 76 -4.75 5.78 -8.94
N GLY A 77 -5.68 5.05 -8.31
CA GLY A 77 -7.10 5.36 -8.25
C GLY A 77 -7.69 5.28 -6.83
N PRO A 78 -8.99 5.49 -6.68
CA PRO A 78 -9.68 5.48 -5.37
C PRO A 78 -9.52 4.19 -4.57
N SER A 79 -9.41 3.02 -5.22
CA SER A 79 -9.07 1.74 -4.59
C SER A 79 -7.86 1.06 -5.22
N ILE A 80 -7.56 1.37 -6.49
CA ILE A 80 -6.41 0.78 -7.21
C ILE A 80 -5.09 1.22 -6.56
N GLY A 81 -4.27 0.26 -6.19
CA GLY A 81 -2.96 0.47 -5.57
C GLY A 81 -3.01 0.65 -4.05
N LEU A 82 -4.17 0.90 -3.43
CA LEU A 82 -4.26 1.17 -1.98
C LEU A 82 -3.84 -0.04 -1.13
N ARG A 83 -4.09 -1.28 -1.55
CA ARG A 83 -3.63 -2.46 -0.80
C ARG A 83 -2.11 -2.53 -0.69
N ALA A 84 -1.41 -2.30 -1.79
CA ALA A 84 0.06 -2.28 -1.76
C ALA A 84 0.60 -1.09 -0.95
N LEU A 85 -0.08 0.08 -1.00
CA LEU A 85 0.25 1.25 -0.19
C LEU A 85 0.01 0.97 1.30
N ALA A 86 -1.14 0.39 1.66
CA ALA A 86 -1.44 0.00 3.03
C ALA A 86 -0.44 -1.03 3.56
N ALA A 87 -0.04 -2.00 2.73
CA ALA A 87 1.01 -2.96 3.09
C ALA A 87 2.38 -2.30 3.28
N ALA A 88 2.68 -1.20 2.56
CA ALA A 88 3.91 -0.42 2.76
C ALA A 88 3.88 0.40 4.06
N LEU A 89 2.71 0.82 4.53
CA LEU A 89 2.51 1.56 5.78
C LEU A 89 2.28 0.64 6.98
N GLY A 90 1.40 -0.35 6.85
CA GLY A 90 1.23 -1.46 7.78
C GLY A 90 0.02 -1.38 8.71
N ILE A 91 -0.64 -0.22 8.84
CA ILE A 91 -1.86 -0.04 9.62
C ILE A 91 -2.91 0.59 8.71
N ASP A 92 -4.12 0.06 8.73
CA ASP A 92 -5.29 0.65 8.07
C ASP A 92 -6.50 0.55 9.02
N HIS A 93 -6.99 1.70 9.46
CA HIS A 93 -8.22 1.81 10.26
C HIS A 93 -9.35 2.27 9.36
N VAL A 94 -10.45 1.53 9.38
CA VAL A 94 -11.61 1.80 8.52
C VAL A 94 -12.76 2.35 9.34
N ALA A 95 -13.33 3.46 8.91
CA ALA A 95 -14.53 4.05 9.47
C ALA A 95 -15.59 4.27 8.37
N GLY A 96 -16.82 3.92 8.68
CA GLY A 96 -17.95 4.18 7.78
C GLY A 96 -18.58 5.55 8.02
N SER A 97 -19.39 5.97 7.06
CA SER A 97 -20.16 7.22 7.15
C SER A 97 -21.42 7.07 7.99
N THR A 98 -21.90 8.20 8.51
CA THR A 98 -23.17 8.34 9.26
C THR A 98 -23.40 7.27 10.33
N PRO A 99 -22.51 7.13 11.34
CA PRO A 99 -22.72 6.17 12.42
C PRO A 99 -24.08 6.38 13.09
N SER A 100 -24.84 5.30 13.27
CA SER A 100 -26.16 5.31 13.90
C SER A 100 -26.37 4.08 14.78
N ASN A 101 -27.42 4.07 15.58
CA ASN A 101 -27.76 2.95 16.45
C ASN A 101 -26.57 2.46 17.30
N ALA A 102 -25.85 3.42 17.91
CA ALA A 102 -24.67 3.10 18.72
C ALA A 102 -25.02 2.18 19.90
N THR A 103 -24.18 1.17 20.09
CA THR A 103 -24.27 0.18 21.17
C THR A 103 -22.85 -0.17 21.64
N THR A 104 -22.72 -1.12 22.54
CA THR A 104 -21.41 -1.55 23.06
C THR A 104 -21.28 -3.06 23.03
N LEU A 105 -20.03 -3.55 23.07
CA LEU A 105 -19.74 -4.97 23.21
C LEU A 105 -20.05 -5.43 24.64
N THR A 106 -20.61 -6.63 24.77
CA THR A 106 -20.87 -7.30 26.08
C THR A 106 -19.74 -8.21 26.51
N ALA A 107 -18.82 -8.56 25.59
CA ALA A 107 -17.68 -9.43 25.85
C ALA A 107 -16.45 -8.98 25.05
N ASN A 108 -15.27 -9.31 25.56
CA ASN A 108 -14.02 -9.11 24.81
C ASN A 108 -14.02 -9.99 23.56
N SER A 109 -13.53 -9.43 22.46
CA SER A 109 -13.36 -10.13 21.19
C SER A 109 -11.88 -10.09 20.78
N ALA A 110 -11.30 -11.28 20.56
CA ALA A 110 -9.89 -11.42 20.21
C ALA A 110 -9.66 -11.18 18.72
N VAL A 111 -8.43 -10.91 18.35
CA VAL A 111 -7.96 -10.94 16.96
C VAL A 111 -8.33 -12.30 16.33
N GLY A 112 -8.82 -12.29 15.10
CA GLY A 112 -9.28 -13.50 14.40
C GLY A 112 -10.72 -13.93 14.72
N ALA A 113 -11.43 -13.26 15.63
CA ALA A 113 -12.84 -13.54 15.88
C ALA A 113 -13.69 -13.13 14.65
N ASN A 114 -14.68 -13.94 14.30
CA ASN A 114 -15.61 -13.72 13.19
C ASN A 114 -16.99 -13.22 13.65
N SER A 115 -17.13 -12.89 14.92
CA SER A 115 -18.37 -12.40 15.50
C SER A 115 -18.12 -11.59 16.76
N VAL A 116 -19.09 -10.75 17.11
CA VAL A 116 -19.10 -9.94 18.33
C VAL A 116 -20.46 -10.03 19.02
N ALA A 117 -20.45 -9.99 20.35
CA ALA A 117 -21.65 -9.93 21.18
C ALA A 117 -21.92 -8.47 21.59
N LEU A 118 -23.15 -7.98 21.35
CA LEU A 118 -23.56 -6.60 21.56
C LEU A 118 -24.57 -6.48 22.71
N THR A 119 -24.65 -5.30 23.30
CA THR A 119 -25.67 -4.98 24.31
C THR A 119 -27.07 -4.83 23.65
N ALA A 120 -27.13 -4.36 22.41
CA ALA A 120 -28.35 -4.25 21.61
C ALA A 120 -28.03 -4.42 20.13
N VAL A 121 -28.96 -4.94 19.35
CA VAL A 121 -28.84 -5.13 17.90
C VAL A 121 -29.89 -4.32 17.13
N THR A 122 -30.54 -3.35 17.78
CA THR A 122 -31.54 -2.50 17.15
C THR A 122 -30.91 -1.70 16.01
N GLY A 123 -31.51 -1.77 14.81
CA GLY A 123 -31.03 -1.06 13.63
C GLY A 123 -29.95 -1.81 12.83
N PHE A 124 -29.32 -2.84 13.38
CA PHE A 124 -28.44 -3.70 12.61
C PHE A 124 -29.27 -4.63 11.71
N THR A 125 -28.81 -4.79 10.48
CA THR A 125 -29.50 -5.61 9.46
C THR A 125 -28.52 -6.55 8.77
N VAL A 126 -28.94 -7.75 8.42
CA VAL A 126 -28.17 -8.67 7.60
C VAL A 126 -27.86 -8.04 6.24
N GLY A 127 -26.61 -8.10 5.82
CA GLY A 127 -26.11 -7.43 4.62
C GLY A 127 -25.69 -5.97 4.83
N GLY A 128 -26.02 -5.35 5.98
CA GLY A 128 -25.52 -4.04 6.39
C GLY A 128 -24.11 -4.10 6.96
N PHE A 129 -23.62 -2.98 7.49
CA PHE A 129 -22.26 -2.84 8.02
C PHE A 129 -22.29 -2.46 9.49
N ILE A 130 -21.39 -3.06 10.26
CA ILE A 130 -21.08 -2.73 11.65
C ILE A 130 -19.69 -2.11 11.71
N GLN A 131 -19.55 -1.00 12.39
CA GLN A 131 -18.26 -0.41 12.77
C GLN A 131 -18.02 -0.69 14.24
N LEU A 132 -16.82 -1.17 14.56
CA LEU A 132 -16.30 -1.31 15.91
C LEU A 132 -15.28 -0.20 16.17
N THR A 133 -15.31 0.39 17.37
CA THR A 133 -14.38 1.46 17.76
C THR A 133 -13.90 1.20 19.19
N SER A 134 -12.57 1.16 19.36
CA SER A 134 -11.98 0.98 20.67
C SER A 134 -12.15 2.22 21.55
N ALA A 135 -12.57 2.06 22.79
CA ALA A 135 -12.67 3.13 23.76
C ALA A 135 -11.29 3.61 24.26
N THR A 136 -10.30 2.73 24.27
CA THR A 136 -8.92 3.03 24.72
C THR A 136 -8.04 3.57 23.63
N THR A 137 -8.31 3.19 22.38
CA THR A 137 -7.59 3.64 21.18
C THR A 137 -8.60 4.06 20.13
N PRO A 138 -9.18 5.28 20.21
CA PRO A 138 -10.28 5.70 19.33
C PRO A 138 -9.94 5.69 17.82
N ALA A 139 -8.66 5.76 17.46
CA ALA A 139 -8.19 5.59 16.09
C ALA A 139 -8.32 4.14 15.60
N GLN A 140 -8.43 3.17 16.51
CA GLN A 140 -8.62 1.76 16.16
C GLN A 140 -10.09 1.54 15.82
N THR A 141 -10.40 1.50 14.54
CA THR A 141 -11.74 1.25 14.00
C THR A 141 -11.67 0.14 12.95
N GLU A 142 -12.70 -0.71 12.93
CA GLU A 142 -12.88 -1.74 11.92
C GLU A 142 -14.33 -1.76 11.45
N VAL A 143 -14.54 -2.01 10.16
CA VAL A 143 -15.87 -2.15 9.57
C VAL A 143 -16.01 -3.56 9.00
N HIS A 144 -17.11 -4.21 9.32
CA HIS A 144 -17.41 -5.57 8.85
C HIS A 144 -18.83 -5.63 8.26
N LYS A 145 -19.00 -6.46 7.24
CA LYS A 145 -20.32 -6.75 6.69
C LYS A 145 -21.02 -7.81 7.52
N ILE A 146 -22.30 -7.60 7.81
CA ILE A 146 -23.09 -8.49 8.67
C ILE A 146 -23.61 -9.67 7.84
N LEU A 147 -23.21 -10.88 8.19
CA LEU A 147 -23.71 -12.13 7.62
C LEU A 147 -25.00 -12.59 8.29
N SER A 148 -25.01 -12.56 9.63
CA SER A 148 -26.18 -13.00 10.41
C SER A 148 -26.23 -12.31 11.77
N ILE A 149 -27.42 -12.25 12.34
CA ILE A 149 -27.69 -11.73 13.68
C ILE A 149 -28.47 -12.81 14.41
N ALA A 150 -27.91 -13.35 15.49
CA ALA A 150 -28.54 -14.36 16.34
C ALA A 150 -28.58 -13.85 17.78
N ALA A 151 -29.77 -13.56 18.31
CA ALA A 151 -29.96 -12.87 19.58
C ALA A 151 -29.17 -11.55 19.63
N LEU A 152 -28.11 -11.47 20.43
CA LEU A 152 -27.23 -10.30 20.56
C LEU A 152 -25.86 -10.50 19.89
N VAL A 153 -25.67 -11.57 19.11
CA VAL A 153 -24.43 -11.86 18.41
C VAL A 153 -24.54 -11.50 16.95
N VAL A 154 -23.63 -10.66 16.48
CA VAL A 154 -23.47 -10.30 15.08
C VAL A 154 -22.29 -11.10 14.51
N THR A 155 -22.55 -11.89 13.47
CA THR A 155 -21.52 -12.66 12.74
C THR A 155 -21.16 -11.94 11.46
N PHE A 156 -19.86 -11.84 11.16
CA PHE A 156 -19.34 -11.16 9.98
C PHE A 156 -19.45 -12.02 8.71
N ALA A 157 -19.32 -11.40 7.56
CA ALA A 157 -19.32 -12.08 6.28
C ALA A 157 -18.24 -13.17 6.21
N THR A 158 -18.47 -14.18 5.37
CA THR A 158 -17.56 -15.33 5.25
C THR A 158 -16.15 -14.88 4.90
N GLY A 159 -15.17 -15.27 5.71
CA GLY A 159 -13.76 -14.91 5.55
C GLY A 159 -13.34 -13.62 6.23
N GLU A 160 -14.29 -12.83 6.78
CA GLU A 160 -13.96 -11.64 7.58
C GLU A 160 -13.70 -12.03 9.05
N THR A 161 -12.65 -11.47 9.61
CA THR A 161 -12.27 -11.63 11.01
C THR A 161 -11.68 -10.34 11.55
N LEU A 162 -11.77 -10.13 12.85
CA LEU A 162 -11.18 -8.98 13.51
C LEU A 162 -9.66 -8.94 13.30
N ALA A 163 -9.16 -7.81 12.80
CA ALA A 163 -7.71 -7.54 12.71
C ALA A 163 -7.13 -7.08 14.06
N SER A 164 -7.96 -6.49 14.91
CA SER A 164 -7.61 -6.00 16.23
C SER A 164 -8.49 -6.63 17.32
N ALA A 165 -8.03 -6.61 18.57
CA ALA A 165 -8.85 -7.01 19.70
C ALA A 165 -9.71 -5.83 20.18
N PHE A 166 -10.97 -6.13 20.55
CA PHE A 166 -11.89 -5.17 21.14
C PHE A 166 -12.32 -5.65 22.54
N ALA A 167 -12.37 -4.69 23.47
CA ALA A 167 -12.74 -4.95 24.85
C ALA A 167 -14.26 -4.85 25.09
N THR A 168 -14.72 -5.38 26.20
CA THR A 168 -16.07 -5.12 26.73
C THR A 168 -16.28 -3.60 26.85
N ALA A 169 -17.44 -3.11 26.46
CA ALA A 169 -17.82 -1.70 26.39
C ALA A 169 -17.19 -0.88 25.24
N ASP A 170 -16.36 -1.47 24.37
CA ASP A 170 -16.00 -0.80 23.11
C ASP A 170 -17.26 -0.55 22.26
N ALA A 171 -17.25 0.53 21.51
CA ALA A 171 -18.41 0.99 20.76
C ALA A 171 -18.65 0.16 19.48
N ALA A 172 -19.91 -0.07 19.17
CA ALA A 172 -20.36 -0.59 17.90
C ALA A 172 -21.49 0.28 17.34
N ALA A 173 -21.47 0.53 16.02
CA ALA A 173 -22.50 1.34 15.35
C ALA A 173 -22.81 0.79 13.96
N VAL A 174 -24.02 1.07 13.47
CA VAL A 174 -24.39 0.88 12.06
C VAL A 174 -23.75 1.99 11.24
N VAL A 175 -23.10 1.64 10.14
CA VAL A 175 -22.46 2.58 9.21
C VAL A 175 -22.82 2.27 7.77
N VAL A 176 -22.60 3.23 6.89
CA VAL A 176 -22.80 3.11 5.44
C VAL A 176 -21.58 3.63 4.68
N ALA A 177 -21.51 3.33 3.38
CA ALA A 177 -20.51 3.91 2.49
C ALA A 177 -20.75 5.44 2.34
N PRO A 178 -19.70 6.24 1.98
CA PRO A 178 -18.33 5.81 1.72
C PRO A 178 -17.57 5.47 3.01
N PHE A 179 -16.52 4.66 2.87
CA PHE A 179 -15.65 4.26 3.98
C PHE A 179 -14.35 5.07 3.92
N THR A 180 -13.88 5.49 5.10
CA THR A 180 -12.62 6.21 5.27
C THR A 180 -11.57 5.26 5.80
N HIS A 181 -10.50 5.09 5.06
CA HIS A 181 -9.30 4.35 5.43
C HIS A 181 -8.26 5.34 5.97
N THR A 182 -7.81 5.15 7.18
CA THR A 182 -6.71 5.92 7.78
C THR A 182 -5.50 5.02 7.91
N MET A 183 -4.56 5.19 6.98
CA MET A 183 -3.34 4.38 6.91
C MET A 183 -2.20 5.12 7.59
N THR A 184 -1.56 4.46 8.52
CA THR A 184 -0.40 4.99 9.25
C THR A 184 0.73 3.99 9.28
N PRO A 185 1.98 4.44 9.42
CA PRO A 185 3.12 3.56 9.50
C PRO A 185 3.08 2.68 10.75
N LYS A 186 3.38 1.39 10.54
CA LYS A 186 3.59 0.43 11.62
C LYS A 186 5.07 0.36 11.97
N GLU A 187 5.39 0.35 13.24
CA GLU A 187 6.79 0.38 13.70
C GLU A 187 7.47 -0.99 13.61
N THR A 188 6.72 -2.07 13.66
CA THR A 188 7.27 -3.45 13.59
C THR A 188 6.39 -4.36 12.77
N GLY A 189 7.00 -5.20 11.93
CA GLY A 189 6.31 -6.29 11.23
C GLY A 189 5.25 -5.79 10.25
N LEU A 190 5.67 -5.32 9.07
CA LEU A 190 4.76 -4.98 8.00
C LEU A 190 3.95 -6.20 7.54
N PRO A 191 2.69 -6.03 7.12
CA PRO A 191 1.89 -7.12 6.56
C PRO A 191 2.54 -7.68 5.30
N THR A 192 2.41 -8.99 5.12
CA THR A 192 2.85 -9.67 3.92
C THR A 192 1.69 -9.93 2.96
N LEU A 193 2.03 -10.01 1.70
CA LEU A 193 1.10 -10.22 0.60
C LEU A 193 1.43 -11.52 -0.13
N THR A 194 0.40 -12.18 -0.62
CA THR A 194 0.50 -13.12 -1.72
C THR A 194 0.32 -12.35 -3.03
N ILE A 195 1.22 -12.56 -3.99
CA ILE A 195 1.15 -11.96 -5.32
C ILE A 195 1.00 -13.06 -6.34
N GLU A 196 0.00 -12.97 -7.20
CA GLU A 196 -0.18 -13.85 -8.35
C GLU A 196 0.11 -13.10 -9.64
N LYS A 197 1.05 -13.61 -10.42
CA LYS A 197 1.38 -13.15 -11.77
C LYS A 197 0.92 -14.18 -12.77
N ASN A 198 -0.10 -13.87 -13.55
CA ASN A 198 -0.61 -14.74 -14.61
C ASN A 198 0.19 -14.54 -15.90
N LEU A 199 0.62 -15.62 -16.51
CA LEU A 199 1.38 -15.64 -17.75
C LEU A 199 0.47 -15.92 -18.96
N GLY A 200 -0.51 -15.06 -19.20
CA GLY A 200 -1.39 -15.13 -20.37
C GLY A 200 -2.29 -16.37 -20.41
N GLY A 201 -2.68 -16.91 -19.25
CA GLY A 201 -3.54 -18.09 -19.15
C GLY A 201 -2.82 -19.44 -19.21
N LEU A 202 -1.49 -19.46 -19.43
CA LEU A 202 -0.70 -20.68 -19.41
C LEU A 202 -0.55 -21.24 -18.00
N THR A 203 -0.09 -20.42 -17.09
CA THR A 203 0.15 -20.73 -15.68
C THR A 203 0.24 -19.41 -14.91
N SER A 204 0.08 -19.46 -13.61
CA SER A 204 0.40 -18.35 -12.73
C SER A 204 1.63 -18.65 -11.89
N LEU A 205 2.47 -17.64 -11.68
CA LEU A 205 3.51 -17.63 -10.66
C LEU A 205 2.90 -16.97 -9.41
N GLN A 206 2.85 -17.73 -8.33
CA GLN A 206 2.35 -17.24 -7.04
C GLN A 206 3.53 -17.04 -6.09
N TRP A 207 3.65 -15.82 -5.56
CA TRP A 207 4.67 -15.46 -4.60
C TRP A 207 4.03 -15.24 -3.23
N ALA A 208 4.62 -15.85 -2.21
CA ALA A 208 4.17 -15.71 -0.83
C ALA A 208 5.26 -15.09 0.04
N GLY A 209 4.84 -14.48 1.15
CA GLY A 209 5.71 -13.72 2.02
C GLY A 209 6.23 -12.46 1.34
N CYS A 210 5.45 -11.85 0.46
CA CYS A 210 5.83 -10.64 -0.23
C CYS A 210 5.67 -9.41 0.66
N MET A 211 6.71 -8.60 0.74
CA MET A 211 6.72 -7.33 1.45
C MET A 211 6.91 -6.18 0.46
N VAL A 212 6.19 -5.09 0.67
CA VAL A 212 6.42 -3.84 -0.06
C VAL A 212 7.59 -3.11 0.56
N SER A 213 8.74 -3.21 -0.07
CA SER A 213 9.99 -2.59 0.42
C SER A 213 10.02 -1.09 0.14
N LYS A 214 9.38 -0.64 -0.95
CA LYS A 214 9.30 0.77 -1.34
C LYS A 214 7.97 1.04 -2.06
N ALA A 215 7.34 2.17 -1.76
CA ALA A 215 6.23 2.72 -2.52
C ALA A 215 6.60 4.10 -3.04
N GLU A 216 6.37 4.36 -4.32
CA GLU A 216 6.64 5.65 -4.96
C GLU A 216 5.40 6.11 -5.72
N LEU A 217 4.88 7.27 -5.35
CA LEU A 217 3.76 7.94 -6.03
C LEU A 217 4.31 9.04 -6.94
N LYS A 218 3.86 9.07 -8.19
CA LYS A 218 4.20 10.09 -9.18
C LYS A 218 2.96 10.86 -9.60
N LEU A 219 3.00 12.15 -9.39
CA LEU A 219 1.94 13.10 -9.79
C LEU A 219 2.47 14.02 -10.88
N SER A 220 1.71 14.22 -11.94
CA SER A 220 2.10 15.08 -13.06
C SER A 220 0.90 15.76 -13.68
N THR A 221 1.10 16.97 -14.22
CA THR A 221 0.08 17.68 -15.00
C THR A 221 -0.13 17.10 -16.41
N THR A 222 0.69 16.14 -16.83
CA THR A 222 0.66 15.59 -18.20
C THR A 222 0.19 14.14 -18.28
N LYS A 223 0.05 13.46 -17.13
CA LYS A 223 -0.36 12.06 -17.02
C LYS A 223 -1.26 11.86 -15.82
N GLU A 224 -1.92 10.70 -15.79
CA GLU A 224 -2.56 10.16 -14.58
C GLU A 224 -1.55 9.95 -13.45
N ALA A 225 -2.05 9.85 -12.22
CA ALA A 225 -1.25 9.46 -11.08
C ALA A 225 -0.80 8.00 -11.24
N GLU A 226 0.48 7.74 -11.05
CA GLU A 226 1.07 6.41 -11.10
C GLU A 226 1.68 6.06 -9.74
N ALA A 227 1.49 4.81 -9.29
CA ALA A 227 2.18 4.27 -8.13
C ALA A 227 3.10 3.12 -8.55
N THR A 228 4.32 3.12 -8.03
CA THR A 228 5.30 2.05 -8.23
C THR A 228 5.60 1.41 -6.89
N TYR A 229 5.41 0.10 -6.80
CA TYR A 229 5.69 -0.70 -5.60
C TYR A 229 6.84 -1.64 -5.86
N SER A 230 7.92 -1.49 -5.09
CA SER A 230 9.04 -2.45 -5.10
C SER A 230 8.74 -3.58 -4.11
N ILE A 231 8.73 -4.79 -4.60
CA ILE A 231 8.33 -5.99 -3.88
C ILE A 231 9.54 -6.87 -3.62
N MET A 232 9.59 -7.48 -2.45
CA MET A 232 10.49 -8.59 -2.12
C MET A 232 9.67 -9.76 -1.60
N GLY A 233 9.92 -10.98 -2.10
CA GLY A 233 9.17 -12.18 -1.74
C GLY A 233 10.06 -13.28 -1.15
N GLN A 234 9.43 -14.26 -0.48
CA GLN A 234 10.13 -15.39 0.15
C GLN A 234 9.97 -16.69 -0.63
N LYS A 235 8.82 -16.96 -1.18
CA LYS A 235 8.49 -18.24 -1.82
C LYS A 235 7.84 -18.03 -3.18
N GLU A 236 8.14 -18.94 -4.12
CA GLU A 236 7.49 -18.98 -5.43
C GLU A 236 6.94 -20.37 -5.67
N ALA A 237 5.74 -20.43 -6.19
CA ALA A 237 5.10 -21.67 -6.67
C ALA A 237 4.43 -21.41 -8.02
N GLN A 238 4.34 -22.45 -8.85
CA GLN A 238 3.49 -22.44 -10.03
C GLN A 238 2.10 -22.94 -9.64
N VAL A 239 1.07 -22.21 -10.02
CA VAL A 239 -0.32 -22.52 -9.69
C VAL A 239 -1.21 -22.39 -10.92
N THR A 240 -2.38 -23.02 -10.87
CA THR A 240 -3.42 -22.80 -11.86
C THR A 240 -3.90 -21.36 -11.79
N PRO A 241 -4.00 -20.63 -12.91
CA PRO A 241 -4.47 -19.27 -12.95
C PRO A 241 -5.84 -19.08 -12.29
N THR A 242 -5.99 -18.07 -11.47
CA THR A 242 -7.31 -17.65 -10.97
C THR A 242 -8.06 -16.89 -12.07
N THR A 243 -9.37 -16.76 -11.91
CA THR A 243 -10.17 -15.91 -12.81
C THR A 243 -10.11 -14.48 -12.31
N ALA A 244 -9.60 -13.57 -13.15
CA ALA A 244 -9.49 -12.16 -12.78
C ALA A 244 -10.88 -11.51 -12.66
N ALA A 245 -11.07 -10.73 -11.59
CA ALA A 245 -12.25 -9.89 -11.36
C ALA A 245 -11.77 -8.45 -11.15
N TYR A 246 -11.65 -7.70 -12.25
CA TYR A 246 -11.16 -6.33 -12.19
C TYR A 246 -12.21 -5.38 -11.59
N THR A 247 -11.76 -4.49 -10.73
CA THR A 247 -12.52 -3.30 -10.36
C THR A 247 -12.20 -2.22 -11.39
N SER A 248 -13.22 -1.77 -12.14
CA SER A 248 -13.03 -0.69 -13.12
C SER A 248 -13.16 0.64 -12.41
N GLU A 249 -12.07 1.38 -12.36
CA GLU A 249 -12.00 2.71 -11.77
C GLU A 249 -11.27 3.67 -12.69
N THR A 250 -11.61 4.96 -12.60
CA THR A 250 -10.86 6.01 -13.27
C THR A 250 -9.67 6.42 -12.39
N PRO A 251 -8.42 6.36 -12.88
CA PRO A 251 -7.26 6.87 -12.15
C PRO A 251 -7.38 8.37 -11.87
N TYR A 252 -6.70 8.85 -10.84
CA TYR A 252 -6.60 10.28 -10.57
C TYR A 252 -5.81 10.98 -11.69
N ALA A 253 -6.38 12.06 -12.22
CA ALA A 253 -5.79 12.89 -13.27
C ALA A 253 -5.53 14.31 -12.74
N LEU A 254 -4.95 15.18 -13.57
CA LEU A 254 -4.63 16.57 -13.21
C LEU A 254 -5.75 17.30 -12.47
N ALA A 255 -7.00 17.18 -12.96
CA ALA A 255 -8.15 17.86 -12.36
C ALA A 255 -8.46 17.41 -10.91
N ASN A 256 -7.94 16.25 -10.53
CA ASN A 256 -8.17 15.64 -9.23
C ASN A 256 -7.05 15.94 -8.21
N MET A 257 -5.93 16.54 -8.66
CA MET A 257 -4.73 16.70 -7.85
C MET A 257 -4.63 18.10 -7.28
N SER A 258 -4.37 18.19 -5.99
CA SER A 258 -4.06 19.45 -5.29
C SER A 258 -2.94 19.25 -4.28
N VAL A 259 -2.24 20.34 -3.99
CA VAL A 259 -1.15 20.38 -3.00
C VAL A 259 -1.45 21.49 -2.01
N SER A 260 -1.20 21.26 -0.74
CA SER A 260 -1.19 22.32 0.28
C SER A 260 0.14 22.35 0.99
N LYS A 261 0.62 23.56 1.29
CA LYS A 261 1.84 23.85 2.06
C LYS A 261 1.49 24.79 3.21
N ALA A 262 1.95 24.48 4.41
CA ALA A 262 1.63 25.25 5.61
C ALA A 262 0.11 25.49 5.79
N GLY A 263 -0.71 24.48 5.51
CA GLY A 263 -2.17 24.54 5.56
C GLY A 263 -2.84 25.34 4.45
N ALA A 264 -2.10 25.98 3.54
CA ALA A 264 -2.64 26.78 2.44
C ALA A 264 -2.54 26.03 1.09
N ALA A 265 -3.59 26.11 0.28
CA ALA A 265 -3.60 25.54 -1.07
C ALA A 265 -2.53 26.21 -1.95
N ASP A 266 -1.74 25.40 -2.66
CA ASP A 266 -0.76 25.82 -3.65
C ASP A 266 -1.21 25.44 -5.05
N VAL A 267 -1.34 26.42 -5.92
CA VAL A 267 -1.78 26.25 -7.33
C VAL A 267 -0.62 26.22 -8.32
N THR A 268 0.62 26.28 -7.84
CA THR A 268 1.81 26.36 -8.69
C THR A 268 2.46 24.99 -9.03
N PRO A 269 2.19 23.88 -8.32
CA PRO A 269 2.80 22.58 -8.61
C PRO A 269 2.54 22.09 -10.03
N LYS A 270 3.57 21.48 -10.62
CA LYS A 270 3.55 20.86 -11.95
C LYS A 270 3.76 19.36 -11.90
N SER A 271 4.58 18.93 -10.96
CA SER A 271 4.79 17.51 -10.68
C SER A 271 5.26 17.31 -9.26
N ALA A 272 4.95 16.16 -8.70
CA ALA A 272 5.45 15.73 -7.41
C ALA A 272 5.80 14.25 -7.45
N THR A 273 6.79 13.89 -6.64
CA THR A 273 7.05 12.49 -6.29
C THR A 273 7.02 12.36 -4.78
N LEU A 274 6.46 11.27 -4.30
CA LEU A 274 6.50 10.88 -2.90
C LEU A 274 7.00 9.45 -2.81
N THR A 275 8.03 9.21 -2.02
CA THR A 275 8.64 7.90 -1.83
C THR A 275 8.61 7.51 -0.37
N ILE A 276 8.03 6.36 -0.07
CA ILE A 276 8.08 5.68 1.23
C ILE A 276 9.01 4.49 1.06
N ASP A 277 10.18 4.53 1.69
CA ASP A 277 11.21 3.49 1.58
C ASP A 277 11.41 2.82 2.95
N ASN A 278 10.98 1.56 3.06
CA ASN A 278 11.06 0.75 4.26
C ASN A 278 12.41 0.03 4.41
N LYS A 279 13.35 0.21 3.47
CA LYS A 279 14.67 -0.42 3.48
C LYS A 279 14.60 -1.94 3.69
N GLY A 280 13.67 -2.59 2.97
CA GLY A 280 13.50 -4.04 3.06
C GLY A 280 14.79 -4.79 2.73
N THR A 281 15.08 -5.81 3.52
CA THR A 281 16.27 -6.67 3.34
C THR A 281 15.89 -8.13 3.58
N GLY A 282 16.34 -9.02 2.71
CA GLY A 282 16.15 -10.46 2.85
C GLY A 282 17.32 -11.10 3.61
N GLU A 283 17.01 -11.97 4.56
CA GLU A 283 17.98 -12.78 5.30
C GLU A 283 17.95 -14.24 4.86
N TYR A 284 19.12 -14.85 4.81
CA TYR A 284 19.34 -16.23 4.39
C TYR A 284 19.95 -17.05 5.52
N THR A 285 19.52 -18.29 5.69
CA THR A 285 20.02 -19.20 6.72
C THR A 285 20.61 -20.46 6.11
N PHE A 286 21.58 -21.06 6.78
CA PHE A 286 22.17 -22.34 6.36
C PHE A 286 21.11 -23.46 6.37
N GLY A 287 21.18 -24.34 5.36
CA GLY A 287 20.23 -25.46 5.22
C GLY A 287 18.85 -25.08 4.69
N GLY A 288 18.63 -23.80 4.39
CA GLY A 288 17.41 -23.30 3.76
C GLY A 288 17.40 -23.48 2.25
N VAL A 289 16.34 -22.96 1.63
CA VAL A 289 16.24 -22.80 0.18
C VAL A 289 17.03 -21.54 -0.24
N ASN A 290 17.31 -21.40 -1.54
CA ASN A 290 18.05 -20.24 -2.05
C ASN A 290 17.24 -18.92 -2.10
N THR A 291 16.06 -18.87 -1.49
CA THR A 291 15.27 -17.64 -1.31
C THR A 291 15.36 -17.15 0.13
N PRO A 292 15.06 -15.87 0.42
CA PRO A 292 15.12 -15.34 1.77
C PRO A 292 14.26 -16.14 2.73
N THR A 293 14.84 -16.53 3.87
CA THR A 293 14.09 -17.20 4.95
C THR A 293 13.13 -16.22 5.64
N MET A 294 13.57 -14.96 5.72
CA MET A 294 12.78 -13.87 6.30
C MET A 294 13.14 -12.55 5.60
N ILE A 295 12.17 -11.65 5.53
CA ILE A 295 12.36 -10.27 5.06
C ILE A 295 12.07 -9.35 6.24
N TYR A 296 12.98 -8.41 6.51
CA TYR A 296 12.79 -7.43 7.57
C TYR A 296 12.92 -6.01 7.03
N THR A 297 12.36 -5.06 7.74
CA THR A 297 12.42 -3.63 7.42
C THR A 297 13.55 -2.95 8.16
N GLY A 298 14.21 -2.01 7.49
CA GLY A 298 15.14 -1.08 8.12
C GLY A 298 14.45 0.19 8.63
N GLN A 299 15.20 1.26 8.77
CA GLN A 299 14.62 2.57 9.12
C GLN A 299 13.85 3.11 7.92
N ARG A 300 12.57 3.41 8.14
CA ARG A 300 11.71 4.05 7.13
C ARG A 300 12.24 5.42 6.78
N LEU A 301 12.27 5.72 5.49
CA LEU A 301 12.64 7.02 4.96
C LEU A 301 11.54 7.52 4.02
N ILE A 302 11.00 8.68 4.30
CA ILE A 302 9.98 9.32 3.45
C ILE A 302 10.60 10.54 2.81
N THR A 303 10.71 10.53 1.50
CA THR A 303 11.29 11.60 0.69
C THR A 303 10.44 11.88 -0.53
N GLY A 304 10.71 13.00 -1.17
CA GLY A 304 10.09 13.29 -2.45
C GLY A 304 10.66 14.56 -3.08
N THR A 305 10.03 14.94 -4.18
CA THR A 305 10.34 16.18 -4.88
C THR A 305 9.04 16.89 -5.25
N LEU A 306 9.04 18.21 -5.20
CA LEU A 306 7.96 19.06 -5.69
C LEU A 306 8.51 20.02 -6.73
N ALA A 307 8.01 19.95 -7.96
CA ALA A 307 8.34 20.91 -9.02
C ALA A 307 7.19 21.86 -9.23
N TYR A 308 7.46 23.17 -9.17
CA TYR A 308 6.45 24.22 -9.25
C TYR A 308 6.98 25.49 -9.93
N LEU A 309 6.07 26.40 -10.30
CA LEU A 309 6.43 27.70 -10.84
C LEU A 309 6.82 28.67 -9.70
N LEU A 310 7.98 29.30 -9.82
CA LEU A 310 8.48 30.23 -8.81
C LEU A 310 7.61 31.49 -8.78
N GLN A 311 6.94 31.76 -7.66
CA GLN A 311 6.18 32.97 -7.40
C GLN A 311 6.79 33.84 -6.30
N ASN A 312 7.48 33.22 -5.35
CA ASN A 312 8.14 33.89 -4.24
C ASN A 312 9.34 33.06 -3.74
N MET A 313 10.07 33.58 -2.77
CA MET A 313 11.26 32.92 -2.21
C MET A 313 11.01 32.26 -0.86
N THR A 314 9.77 32.08 -0.44
CA THR A 314 9.43 31.52 0.88
C THR A 314 10.02 30.13 1.07
N ASP A 315 9.73 29.18 0.15
CA ASP A 315 10.23 27.81 0.24
C ASP A 315 11.75 27.75 0.16
N TYR A 316 12.38 28.63 -0.63
CA TYR A 316 13.83 28.76 -0.71
C TYR A 316 14.42 29.21 0.63
N ASN A 317 13.84 30.23 1.27
CA ASN A 317 14.29 30.72 2.57
C ASN A 317 14.05 29.67 3.68
N ASP A 318 12.93 28.96 3.64
CA ASP A 318 12.64 27.83 4.53
C ASP A 318 13.69 26.71 4.38
N ALA A 319 14.11 26.41 3.14
CA ALA A 319 15.18 25.44 2.89
C ALA A 319 16.52 25.88 3.49
N LEU A 320 16.88 27.16 3.37
CA LEU A 320 18.12 27.70 3.93
C LEU A 320 18.09 27.73 5.47
N ALA A 321 16.92 28.00 6.05
CA ALA A 321 16.72 28.04 7.50
C ALA A 321 16.41 26.66 8.12
N ALA A 322 16.27 25.61 7.29
CA ALA A 322 15.75 24.31 7.68
C ALA A 322 14.42 24.40 8.47
N THR A 323 13.55 25.34 8.08
CA THR A 323 12.26 25.55 8.72
C THR A 323 11.29 24.43 8.32
N PRO A 324 10.76 23.66 9.29
CA PRO A 324 9.82 22.61 8.98
C PRO A 324 8.45 23.18 8.56
N ARG A 325 7.77 22.49 7.64
CA ARG A 325 6.42 22.79 7.16
C ARG A 325 5.60 21.53 7.06
N ASP A 326 4.28 21.66 7.15
CA ASP A 326 3.37 20.62 6.69
C ASP A 326 3.22 20.65 5.17
N LEU A 327 3.11 19.47 4.58
CA LEU A 327 2.89 19.28 3.15
C LEU A 327 1.81 18.22 2.95
N ALA A 328 0.79 18.51 2.16
CA ALA A 328 -0.19 17.50 1.83
C ALA A 328 -0.46 17.45 0.32
N PHE A 329 -0.59 16.21 -0.19
CA PHE A 329 -1.06 15.90 -1.53
C PHE A 329 -2.47 15.34 -1.43
N THR A 330 -3.43 15.97 -2.08
CA THR A 330 -4.82 15.50 -2.10
C THR A 330 -5.21 15.17 -3.53
N LEU A 331 -5.69 13.95 -3.70
CA LEU A 331 -6.25 13.40 -4.92
C LEU A 331 -7.73 13.18 -4.68
N SER A 332 -8.62 13.82 -5.46
CA SER A 332 -10.07 13.74 -5.20
C SER A 332 -10.86 13.84 -6.50
N GLN A 333 -11.66 12.85 -6.77
CA GLN A 333 -12.67 12.85 -7.84
C GLN A 333 -14.02 13.32 -7.31
N SER A 334 -14.32 12.96 -6.06
CA SER A 334 -15.54 13.36 -5.36
C SER A 334 -15.30 13.34 -3.85
N ALA A 335 -16.32 13.68 -3.06
CA ALA A 335 -16.25 13.55 -1.60
C ALA A 335 -16.21 12.08 -1.13
N SER A 336 -16.69 11.15 -1.97
CA SER A 336 -16.69 9.70 -1.72
C SER A 336 -15.51 8.95 -2.35
N ASP A 337 -14.67 9.64 -3.13
CA ASP A 337 -13.56 9.04 -3.86
C ASP A 337 -12.34 9.96 -3.81
N SER A 338 -11.55 9.82 -2.76
CA SER A 338 -10.38 10.68 -2.51
C SER A 338 -9.26 9.94 -1.79
N CYS A 339 -8.04 10.45 -1.94
CA CYS A 339 -6.86 10.00 -1.20
C CYS A 339 -5.99 11.20 -0.85
N LYS A 340 -5.73 11.40 0.44
CA LYS A 340 -4.87 12.46 0.96
C LYS A 340 -3.63 11.87 1.61
N PHE A 341 -2.47 12.34 1.21
CA PHE A 341 -1.17 12.08 1.84
C PHE A 341 -0.81 13.30 2.68
N ASP A 342 -0.77 13.17 3.98
CA ASP A 342 -0.50 14.23 4.95
C ASP A 342 0.88 14.01 5.59
N LEU A 343 1.78 14.96 5.41
CA LEU A 343 3.15 14.95 5.89
C LEU A 343 3.29 16.12 6.88
N PRO A 344 3.13 15.89 8.19
CA PRO A 344 3.01 16.97 9.17
C PRO A 344 4.31 17.73 9.43
N ASN A 345 5.45 17.16 9.04
CA ASN A 345 6.77 17.75 9.34
C ASN A 345 7.75 17.46 8.20
N VAL A 346 7.85 18.37 7.24
CA VAL A 346 8.71 18.28 6.08
C VAL A 346 9.79 19.36 6.12
N VAL A 347 11.03 18.98 5.86
CA VAL A 347 12.14 19.92 5.67
C VAL A 347 12.58 19.88 4.22
N TRP A 348 12.69 21.06 3.60
CA TRP A 348 13.14 21.22 2.23
C TRP A 348 14.65 20.98 2.12
N GLY A 349 15.04 20.25 1.08
CA GLY A 349 16.44 20.05 0.74
C GLY A 349 16.98 21.12 -0.23
N LYS A 350 18.12 20.84 -0.84
CA LYS A 350 18.77 21.78 -1.77
C LYS A 350 17.90 22.03 -3.02
N PRO A 351 17.42 23.28 -3.23
CA PRO A 351 16.59 23.63 -4.38
C PRO A 351 17.40 23.64 -5.69
N SER A 352 16.71 23.30 -6.79
CA SER A 352 17.21 23.48 -8.16
C SER A 352 16.36 24.51 -8.87
N ILE A 353 16.99 25.62 -9.32
CA ILE A 353 16.30 26.75 -9.97
C ILE A 353 17.03 27.06 -11.29
N PRO A 354 16.88 26.23 -12.33
CA PRO A 354 17.54 26.46 -13.61
C PRO A 354 16.90 27.68 -14.34
N LEU A 355 17.74 28.53 -14.89
CA LEU A 355 17.32 29.62 -15.76
C LEU A 355 17.45 29.20 -17.22
N LYS A 356 16.38 29.33 -17.99
CA LYS A 356 16.36 29.07 -19.42
C LYS A 356 15.75 30.26 -20.15
N LEU A 357 16.44 30.71 -21.19
CA LEU A 357 15.98 31.86 -21.98
C LEU A 357 14.58 31.63 -22.57
N GLY A 358 13.68 32.55 -22.30
CA GLY A 358 12.30 32.51 -22.81
C GLY A 358 11.36 31.55 -22.12
N ASP A 359 11.75 30.90 -21.00
CA ASP A 359 10.91 29.98 -20.22
C ASP A 359 10.55 30.58 -18.85
N LEU A 360 9.49 30.07 -18.23
CA LEU A 360 9.13 30.41 -16.85
C LEU A 360 10.13 29.78 -15.88
N ILE A 361 10.41 30.52 -14.79
CA ILE A 361 11.30 30.00 -13.76
C ILE A 361 10.58 28.89 -13.00
N ARG A 362 11.17 27.70 -13.06
CA ARG A 362 10.69 26.51 -12.35
C ARG A 362 11.65 26.16 -11.23
N VAL A 363 11.08 25.74 -10.12
CA VAL A 363 11.84 25.25 -8.97
C VAL A 363 11.55 23.77 -8.81
N THR A 364 12.60 22.98 -8.59
CA THR A 364 12.47 21.62 -8.09
C THR A 364 13.04 21.57 -6.69
N MET A 365 12.17 21.26 -5.74
CA MET A 365 12.45 21.25 -4.32
C MET A 365 12.39 19.81 -3.81
N PRO A 366 13.51 19.18 -3.46
CA PRO A 366 13.48 17.91 -2.75
C PRO A 366 13.02 18.13 -1.30
N PHE A 367 12.39 17.14 -0.71
CA PHE A 367 11.97 17.18 0.69
C PHE A 367 12.19 15.84 1.39
N THR A 368 12.32 15.92 2.72
CA THR A 368 12.32 14.76 3.61
C THR A 368 11.30 15.00 4.70
N ALA A 369 10.43 14.00 4.93
CA ALA A 369 9.51 14.03 6.05
C ALA A 369 10.19 13.46 7.31
N TYR A 370 9.89 14.05 8.43
CA TYR A 370 10.41 13.67 9.74
C TYR A 370 9.27 13.36 10.70
N TYR A 371 9.53 12.43 11.62
CA TYR A 371 8.57 12.12 12.68
C TYR A 371 8.26 13.38 13.51
N LEU A 372 6.96 13.65 13.69
CA LEU A 372 6.47 14.72 14.55
C LEU A 372 5.80 14.10 15.78
N ALA A 373 6.38 14.32 16.96
CA ALA A 373 5.89 13.74 18.21
C ALA A 373 4.42 14.12 18.51
N GLY A 374 4.01 15.34 18.17
CA GLY A 374 2.62 15.77 18.36
C GLY A 374 1.61 15.11 17.42
N ALA A 375 2.03 14.71 16.23
CA ALA A 375 1.21 13.94 15.26
C ALA A 375 1.41 12.43 15.40
N THR A 376 2.40 11.98 16.18
CA THR A 376 2.78 10.55 16.37
C THR A 376 3.11 9.80 15.08
N THR A 377 3.48 10.53 14.01
CA THR A 377 3.78 9.96 12.71
C THR A 377 4.63 10.89 11.85
N ASP A 378 5.21 10.37 10.79
CA ASP A 378 5.88 11.08 9.69
C ASP A 378 4.97 11.21 8.44
N ILE A 379 3.94 10.35 8.33
CA ILE A 379 2.93 10.39 7.27
C ILE A 379 1.61 9.81 7.77
N THR A 380 0.50 10.38 7.31
CA THR A 380 -0.83 9.77 7.39
C THR A 380 -1.44 9.77 5.99
N VAL A 381 -1.96 8.64 5.57
CA VAL A 381 -2.73 8.56 4.31
C VAL A 381 -4.19 8.33 4.65
N THR A 382 -5.06 9.21 4.16
CA THR A 382 -6.51 9.09 4.33
C THR A 382 -7.14 8.86 2.97
N ALA A 383 -7.72 7.68 2.75
CA ALA A 383 -8.45 7.35 1.53
C ALA A 383 -9.94 7.20 1.84
N VAL A 384 -10.79 7.73 0.96
CA VAL A 384 -12.25 7.59 1.05
C VAL A 384 -12.73 6.88 -0.21
N ASN A 385 -13.44 5.77 -0.05
CA ASN A 385 -13.97 4.98 -1.17
C ASN A 385 -15.12 4.05 -0.75
N GLY A 386 -15.55 3.17 -1.66
CA GLY A 386 -16.63 2.20 -1.40
C GLY A 386 -16.19 0.89 -0.75
N VAL A 387 -14.91 0.70 -0.43
CA VAL A 387 -14.37 -0.52 0.15
C VAL A 387 -14.49 -0.47 1.68
N TRP A 388 -15.16 -1.44 2.29
CA TRP A 388 -15.37 -1.48 3.75
C TRP A 388 -14.30 -2.30 4.48
N LEU A 389 -13.59 -3.18 3.78
CA LEU A 389 -12.61 -4.07 4.38
C LEU A 389 -11.23 -3.42 4.39
N GLY A 390 -10.55 -3.46 5.53
CA GLY A 390 -9.19 -2.94 5.66
C GLY A 390 -8.22 -3.58 4.65
N TYR A 391 -7.35 -2.79 4.11
CA TYR A 391 -6.36 -3.22 3.12
C TYR A 391 -5.18 -3.99 3.76
N CYS A 392 -4.90 -3.77 5.06
CA CYS A 392 -3.82 -4.44 5.78
C CYS A 392 -4.21 -4.91 7.20
#